data_8229da1513a737d6cacc57145be5603e
#
_entry.id   8229da1513a737d6cacc57145be5603e
#
_cell.length_a   1.000
_cell.length_b   1.000
_cell.length_c   1.000
_cell.angle_alpha   90.00
_cell.angle_beta   90.00
_cell.angle_gamma   90.00
#
_symmetry.space_group_name_H-M   'P 1'
#
loop_
_entity.id
_entity.type
_entity.pdbx_description
1 polymer ?
#
loop_
_entity_poly.entity_id
_entity_poly.type
_entity_poly.pdbx_seq_one_letter_code
_entity_poly.pdbx_strand_id
1 'polypeptide(L)'
;ENLGIIGQKPKAIFLSDESHSTERDGGYLDSIDWVGVDYLGRHPKATFDDWQSAVKNMKGEADFILVGGYRKLHKSPGSAEFVNAKEVMTWTEANSPVPVIGMNTFNSEEGAMLSVGVSPYEQGEVAATMAIKLIEGVDIKSLPIQTSSQYVVAVRKSALDARNISIPEVFEAYARASNNYFN
;
A
#
# COMPACT_ATOMS: atom_id res chain seq x y z
N GLU A 1 -14.85 8.80 5.89
CA GLU A 1 -15.25 9.44 7.17
C GLU A 1 -14.15 9.27 8.24
N ASN A 2 -13.62 8.05 8.43
CA ASN A 2 -12.68 7.74 9.51
C ASN A 2 -11.29 8.38 9.37
N LEU A 3 -10.92 8.86 8.20
CA LEU A 3 -9.66 9.56 7.94
C LEU A 3 -9.84 11.07 7.80
N GLY A 4 -11.01 11.62 8.15
CA GLY A 4 -11.33 13.02 7.94
C GLY A 4 -11.48 13.40 6.46
N ILE A 5 -11.55 12.41 5.56
CA ILE A 5 -11.84 12.62 4.15
C ILE A 5 -13.32 12.93 4.05
N ILE A 6 -13.62 14.19 3.77
CA ILE A 6 -15.00 14.68 3.72
C ILE A 6 -15.47 14.68 2.27
N GLY A 7 -16.47 13.89 2.00
CA GLY A 7 -17.13 13.86 0.70
C GLY A 7 -18.02 12.62 0.57
N GLN A 8 -19.05 12.70 -0.25
CA GLN A 8 -19.91 11.54 -0.50
C GLN A 8 -19.20 10.45 -1.31
N LYS A 9 -18.15 10.82 -2.07
CA LYS A 9 -17.26 9.91 -2.80
C LYS A 9 -15.86 10.53 -2.87
N PRO A 10 -14.99 10.23 -1.89
CA PRO A 10 -13.63 10.72 -1.94
C PRO A 10 -12.90 10.15 -3.16
N LYS A 11 -12.09 10.97 -3.79
CA LYS A 11 -11.31 10.62 -4.98
C LYS A 11 -10.01 9.96 -4.59
N ALA A 12 -9.68 8.84 -5.21
CA ALA A 12 -8.44 8.11 -5.01
C ALA A 12 -7.69 7.84 -6.31
N ILE A 13 -6.37 7.91 -6.25
CA ILE A 13 -5.48 7.39 -7.31
C ILE A 13 -4.65 6.24 -6.76
N PHE A 14 -4.21 5.35 -7.64
CA PHE A 14 -3.20 4.35 -7.33
C PHE A 14 -1.84 4.76 -7.90
N LEU A 15 -0.89 5.07 -7.02
CA LEU A 15 0.47 5.44 -7.36
C LEU A 15 1.41 4.26 -7.16
N SER A 16 2.19 3.90 -8.18
CA SER A 16 3.11 2.77 -8.15
C SER A 16 4.33 2.97 -9.04
N ASP A 17 5.35 2.12 -8.88
CA ASP A 17 6.37 1.95 -9.90
C ASP A 17 5.82 1.17 -11.11
N GLU A 18 6.62 1.04 -12.18
CA GLU A 18 6.25 0.34 -13.42
C GLU A 18 6.61 -1.16 -13.40
N SER A 19 6.78 -1.75 -12.23
CA SER A 19 7.09 -3.18 -12.13
C SER A 19 5.88 -4.04 -12.52
N HIS A 20 6.17 -5.25 -13.01
CA HIS A 20 5.13 -6.19 -13.41
C HIS A 20 4.16 -6.57 -12.27
N SER A 21 4.65 -6.60 -11.01
CA SER A 21 3.79 -6.85 -9.86
C SER A 21 2.78 -5.73 -9.64
N THR A 22 3.24 -4.48 -9.68
CA THR A 22 2.37 -3.31 -9.49
C THR A 22 1.42 -3.07 -10.66
N GLU A 23 1.82 -3.48 -11.87
CA GLU A 23 0.93 -3.50 -13.03
C GLU A 23 -0.26 -4.45 -12.81
N ARG A 24 -0.01 -5.65 -12.25
CA ARG A 24 -1.07 -6.60 -11.90
C ARG A 24 -1.96 -6.09 -10.77
N ASP A 25 -1.37 -5.53 -9.72
CA ASP A 25 -2.12 -4.94 -8.61
C ASP A 25 -3.04 -3.84 -9.12
N GLY A 26 -2.52 -2.94 -9.94
CA GLY A 26 -3.29 -1.86 -10.55
C GLY A 26 -4.40 -2.37 -11.48
N GLY A 27 -4.12 -3.40 -12.28
CA GLY A 27 -5.14 -4.04 -13.13
C GLY A 27 -6.28 -4.67 -12.33
N TYR A 28 -5.98 -5.23 -11.16
CA TYR A 28 -7.00 -5.71 -10.24
C TYR A 28 -7.83 -4.56 -9.67
N LEU A 29 -7.19 -3.46 -9.23
CA LEU A 29 -7.89 -2.28 -8.71
C LEU A 29 -8.81 -1.63 -9.75
N ASP A 30 -8.40 -1.62 -11.03
CA ASP A 30 -9.24 -1.12 -12.13
C ASP A 30 -10.50 -1.97 -12.35
N SER A 31 -10.50 -3.25 -11.92
CA SER A 31 -11.62 -4.18 -12.07
C SER A 31 -12.61 -4.18 -10.90
N ILE A 32 -12.26 -3.51 -9.78
CA ILE A 32 -13.10 -3.46 -8.57
C ILE A 32 -14.24 -2.45 -8.77
N ASP A 33 -15.43 -2.82 -8.29
CA ASP A 33 -16.51 -1.86 -8.09
C ASP A 33 -16.30 -1.07 -6.80
N TRP A 34 -15.83 0.18 -6.94
CA TRP A 34 -15.53 1.07 -5.83
C TRP A 34 -16.79 1.75 -5.30
N VAL A 35 -17.54 1.06 -4.44
CA VAL A 35 -18.87 1.50 -3.96
C VAL A 35 -18.85 2.85 -3.25
N GLY A 36 -17.77 3.17 -2.51
CA GLY A 36 -17.68 4.39 -1.67
C GLY A 36 -16.58 5.37 -2.07
N VAL A 37 -15.84 5.10 -3.14
CA VAL A 37 -14.68 5.86 -3.59
C VAL A 37 -14.79 6.14 -5.08
N ASP A 38 -14.42 7.34 -5.50
CA ASP A 38 -14.25 7.70 -6.91
C ASP A 38 -12.78 7.37 -7.29
N TYR A 39 -12.58 6.16 -7.80
CA TYR A 39 -11.26 5.70 -8.19
C TYR A 39 -10.88 6.24 -9.57
N LEU A 40 -9.87 7.07 -9.62
CA LEU A 40 -9.44 7.80 -10.82
C LEU A 40 -8.41 7.05 -11.68
N GLY A 41 -7.98 5.86 -11.23
CA GLY A 41 -7.09 5.00 -12.00
C GLY A 41 -5.65 4.98 -11.52
N ARG A 42 -4.80 4.40 -12.38
CA ARG A 42 -3.39 4.11 -12.12
C ARG A 42 -2.47 5.24 -12.56
N HIS A 43 -1.45 5.51 -11.74
CA HIS A 43 -0.39 6.48 -12.00
C HIS A 43 1.00 5.82 -11.88
N PRO A 44 1.39 4.90 -12.78
CA PRO A 44 2.71 4.26 -12.74
C PRO A 44 3.82 5.29 -13.04
N LYS A 45 4.97 5.14 -12.37
CA LYS A 45 6.14 6.01 -12.52
C LYS A 45 7.41 5.17 -12.65
N ALA A 46 8.28 5.56 -13.59
CA ALA A 46 9.56 4.91 -13.82
C ALA A 46 10.67 5.48 -12.92
N THR A 47 10.63 6.78 -12.64
CA THR A 47 11.69 7.50 -11.90
C THR A 47 11.16 8.17 -10.65
N PHE A 48 12.08 8.46 -9.74
CA PHE A 48 11.73 9.19 -8.52
C PHE A 48 11.32 10.63 -8.79
N ASP A 49 11.90 11.29 -9.78
CA ASP A 49 11.53 12.65 -10.18
C ASP A 49 10.08 12.70 -10.69
N ASP A 50 9.67 11.72 -11.51
CA ASP A 50 8.28 11.60 -11.98
C ASP A 50 7.31 11.30 -10.84
N TRP A 51 7.75 10.45 -9.89
CA TRP A 51 7.01 10.16 -8.67
C TRP A 51 6.78 11.40 -7.83
N GLN A 52 7.86 12.16 -7.57
CA GLN A 52 7.79 13.40 -6.79
C GLN A 52 6.87 14.43 -7.44
N SER A 53 6.94 14.54 -8.76
CA SER A 53 6.09 15.45 -9.54
C SER A 53 4.62 15.04 -9.42
N ALA A 54 4.32 13.74 -9.55
CA ALA A 54 2.97 13.22 -9.40
C ALA A 54 2.42 13.47 -7.99
N VAL A 55 3.20 13.19 -6.93
CA VAL A 55 2.78 13.42 -5.54
C VAL A 55 2.45 14.89 -5.26
N LYS A 56 3.31 15.82 -5.69
CA LYS A 56 3.09 17.27 -5.48
C LYS A 56 1.84 17.80 -6.17
N ASN A 57 1.47 17.21 -7.30
CA ASN A 57 0.34 17.65 -8.10
C ASN A 57 -1.02 17.10 -7.65
N MET A 58 -1.06 16.30 -6.57
CA MET A 58 -2.32 15.67 -6.12
C MET A 58 -3.32 16.65 -5.49
N LYS A 59 -2.90 17.86 -5.14
CA LYS A 59 -3.81 18.85 -4.54
C LYS A 59 -4.93 19.22 -5.49
N GLY A 60 -6.16 18.88 -5.12
CA GLY A 60 -7.35 19.14 -5.94
C GLY A 60 -7.63 18.07 -7.01
N GLU A 61 -6.69 17.17 -7.28
CA GLU A 61 -6.87 16.03 -8.19
C GLU A 61 -7.47 14.83 -7.47
N ALA A 62 -6.93 14.49 -6.30
CA ALA A 62 -7.40 13.38 -5.47
C ALA A 62 -7.51 13.79 -4.00
N ASP A 63 -8.33 13.08 -3.23
CA ASP A 63 -8.47 13.27 -1.78
C ASP A 63 -7.48 12.41 -0.99
N PHE A 64 -6.99 11.31 -1.59
CA PHE A 64 -5.92 10.47 -1.03
C PHE A 64 -5.21 9.66 -2.12
N ILE A 65 -4.01 9.19 -1.79
CA ILE A 65 -3.20 8.33 -2.64
C ILE A 65 -3.19 6.92 -2.06
N LEU A 66 -3.53 5.92 -2.87
CA LEU A 66 -3.21 4.52 -2.61
C LEU A 66 -1.82 4.23 -3.15
N VAL A 67 -0.90 3.78 -2.30
CA VAL A 67 0.46 3.44 -2.72
C VAL A 67 0.66 1.94 -2.76
N GLY A 68 1.02 1.42 -3.94
CA GLY A 68 1.44 0.04 -4.14
C GLY A 68 2.94 -0.17 -3.92
N GLY A 69 3.61 -0.77 -4.87
CA GLY A 69 5.07 -0.90 -4.90
C GLY A 69 5.75 0.36 -5.43
N TYR A 70 6.95 0.65 -4.90
CA TYR A 70 7.80 1.79 -5.29
C TYR A 70 9.31 1.43 -5.26
N ARG A 71 9.62 0.15 -5.10
CA ARG A 71 11.00 -0.33 -4.93
C ARG A 71 11.79 -0.39 -6.23
N LYS A 72 11.13 -0.14 -7.37
CA LYS A 72 11.72 -0.15 -8.72
C LYS A 72 11.76 1.24 -9.35
N LEU A 73 11.61 2.31 -8.54
CA LEU A 73 11.82 3.65 -9.02
C LEU A 73 13.31 3.91 -9.26
N HIS A 74 13.65 4.22 -10.50
CA HIS A 74 15.01 4.59 -10.87
C HIS A 74 15.36 5.97 -10.31
N LYS A 75 16.63 6.20 -9.99
CA LYS A 75 17.13 7.51 -9.50
C LYS A 75 16.94 8.62 -10.53
N SER A 76 17.09 8.28 -11.81
CA SER A 76 16.92 9.20 -12.93
C SER A 76 16.62 8.42 -14.21
N PRO A 77 16.14 9.08 -15.28
CA PRO A 77 15.93 8.42 -16.57
C PRO A 77 17.22 7.76 -17.07
N GLY A 78 17.13 6.48 -17.44
CA GLY A 78 18.26 5.68 -17.94
C GLY A 78 19.21 5.16 -16.84
N SER A 79 19.03 5.51 -15.57
CA SER A 79 19.81 4.92 -14.47
C SER A 79 19.40 3.47 -14.23
N ALA A 80 20.39 2.59 -14.00
CA ALA A 80 20.14 1.24 -13.51
C ALA A 80 19.93 1.17 -11.98
N GLU A 81 20.20 2.26 -11.26
CA GLU A 81 20.09 2.31 -9.81
C GLU A 81 18.68 2.69 -9.37
N PHE A 82 18.18 1.99 -8.36
CA PHE A 82 16.92 2.32 -7.69
C PHE A 82 17.11 3.22 -6.49
N VAL A 83 16.11 4.03 -6.19
CA VAL A 83 16.06 4.83 -4.97
C VAL A 83 15.75 3.91 -3.77
N ASN A 84 16.31 4.25 -2.62
CA ASN A 84 16.00 3.51 -1.39
C ASN A 84 14.50 3.61 -1.05
N ALA A 85 13.87 2.48 -0.79
CA ALA A 85 12.43 2.40 -0.56
C ALA A 85 11.96 3.29 0.61
N LYS A 86 12.71 3.30 1.72
CA LYS A 86 12.39 4.15 2.88
C LYS A 86 12.50 5.63 2.54
N GLU A 87 13.48 6.02 1.71
CA GLU A 87 13.62 7.39 1.22
C GLU A 87 12.38 7.81 0.41
N VAL A 88 11.95 6.96 -0.53
CA VAL A 88 10.75 7.22 -1.34
C VAL A 88 9.53 7.45 -0.45
N MET A 89 9.27 6.53 0.49
CA MET A 89 8.05 6.62 1.30
C MET A 89 8.10 7.76 2.32
N THR A 90 9.23 7.96 2.98
CA THR A 90 9.41 9.09 3.92
C THR A 90 9.22 10.43 3.20
N TRP A 91 9.82 10.55 1.99
CA TRP A 91 9.65 11.76 1.18
C TRP A 91 8.18 11.94 0.75
N THR A 92 7.53 10.86 0.30
CA THR A 92 6.13 10.88 -0.14
C THR A 92 5.21 11.35 0.98
N GLU A 93 5.33 10.78 2.17
CA GLU A 93 4.52 11.17 3.32
C GLU A 93 4.73 12.64 3.72
N ALA A 94 5.98 13.10 3.70
CA ALA A 94 6.32 14.47 4.09
C ALA A 94 5.89 15.53 3.06
N ASN A 95 5.77 15.18 1.78
CA ASN A 95 5.52 16.14 0.69
C ASN A 95 4.15 15.98 0.03
N SER A 96 3.41 14.92 0.32
CA SER A 96 2.07 14.74 -0.23
C SER A 96 1.09 15.74 0.38
N PRO A 97 0.37 16.53 -0.45
CA PRO A 97 -0.67 17.43 0.03
C PRO A 97 -1.95 16.71 0.49
N VAL A 98 -2.05 15.40 0.23
CA VAL A 98 -3.20 14.55 0.58
C VAL A 98 -2.73 13.33 1.36
N PRO A 99 -3.61 12.68 2.14
CA PRO A 99 -3.29 11.45 2.87
C PRO A 99 -2.70 10.35 1.98
N VAL A 100 -1.72 9.61 2.52
CA VAL A 100 -1.06 8.49 1.85
C VAL A 100 -1.45 7.18 2.55
N ILE A 101 -2.09 6.28 1.82
CA ILE A 101 -2.53 4.98 2.34
C ILE A 101 -1.75 3.88 1.61
N GLY A 102 -0.97 3.11 2.34
CA GLY A 102 -0.21 1.99 1.80
C GLY A 102 -1.07 0.74 1.63
N MET A 103 -0.80 -0.03 0.60
CA MET A 103 -1.47 -1.32 0.33
C MET A 103 -0.69 -2.52 0.86
N ASN A 104 0.40 -2.27 1.58
CA ASN A 104 1.23 -3.28 2.24
C ASN A 104 1.71 -2.75 3.59
N THR A 105 1.89 -3.61 4.59
CA THR A 105 2.29 -3.20 5.94
C THR A 105 3.63 -2.48 5.97
N PHE A 106 4.57 -2.87 5.10
CA PHE A 106 5.87 -2.22 4.99
C PHE A 106 5.80 -0.74 4.57
N ASN A 107 4.71 -0.30 3.92
CA ASN A 107 4.55 1.12 3.59
C ASN A 107 4.55 2.00 4.84
N SER A 108 3.84 1.57 5.91
CA SER A 108 3.85 2.30 7.19
C SER A 108 5.16 2.12 7.96
N GLU A 109 5.81 0.96 7.85
CA GLU A 109 7.16 0.77 8.41
C GLU A 109 8.19 1.72 7.77
N GLU A 110 8.05 2.00 6.49
CA GLU A 110 8.93 2.88 5.71
C GLU A 110 8.52 4.36 5.74
N GLY A 111 7.34 4.70 6.29
CA GLY A 111 6.99 6.11 6.49
C GLY A 111 5.52 6.51 6.31
N ALA A 112 4.70 5.74 5.59
CA ALA A 112 3.30 6.09 5.38
C ALA A 112 2.49 6.11 6.69
N MET A 113 1.54 7.04 6.79
CA MET A 113 0.73 7.20 7.99
C MET A 113 -0.12 5.98 8.34
N LEU A 114 -0.63 5.30 7.32
CA LEU A 114 -1.52 4.14 7.45
C LEU A 114 -1.28 3.19 6.29
N SER A 115 -1.34 1.91 6.56
CA SER A 115 -1.43 0.90 5.50
C SER A 115 -2.32 -0.27 5.89
N VAL A 116 -2.92 -0.89 4.88
CA VAL A 116 -3.70 -2.11 5.00
C VAL A 116 -3.15 -3.10 3.98
N GLY A 117 -2.76 -4.26 4.46
CA GLY A 117 -2.19 -5.30 3.59
C GLY A 117 -2.62 -6.69 4.02
N VAL A 118 -2.30 -7.68 3.21
CA VAL A 118 -2.51 -9.08 3.56
C VAL A 118 -1.56 -9.51 4.67
N SER A 119 -1.98 -10.45 5.52
CA SER A 119 -1.15 -10.97 6.61
C SER A 119 0.03 -11.80 6.06
N PRO A 120 1.29 -11.39 6.29
CA PRO A 120 2.44 -12.20 5.88
C PRO A 120 2.54 -13.51 6.68
N TYR A 121 2.02 -13.54 7.89
CA TYR A 121 1.95 -14.74 8.72
C TYR A 121 1.00 -15.77 8.11
N GLU A 122 -0.21 -15.37 7.75
CA GLU A 122 -1.17 -16.26 7.07
C GLU A 122 -0.59 -16.80 5.76
N GLN A 123 0.06 -15.95 4.97
CA GLN A 123 0.71 -16.40 3.73
C GLN A 123 1.79 -17.46 4.01
N GLY A 124 2.59 -17.27 5.06
CA GLY A 124 3.58 -18.25 5.50
C GLY A 124 2.95 -19.56 5.97
N GLU A 125 1.88 -19.50 6.75
CA GLU A 125 1.15 -20.71 7.23
C GLU A 125 0.52 -21.48 6.08
N VAL A 126 -0.12 -20.79 5.14
CA VAL A 126 -0.70 -21.42 3.95
C VAL A 126 0.39 -22.09 3.11
N ALA A 127 1.50 -21.40 2.86
CA ALA A 127 2.62 -21.94 2.10
C ALA A 127 3.23 -23.19 2.79
N ALA A 128 3.43 -23.14 4.10
CA ALA A 128 3.94 -24.26 4.88
C ALA A 128 2.97 -25.47 4.86
N THR A 129 1.68 -25.21 5.01
CA THR A 129 0.64 -26.24 4.94
C THR A 129 0.62 -26.92 3.57
N MET A 130 0.72 -26.14 2.49
CA MET A 130 0.79 -26.69 1.14
C MET A 130 2.07 -27.52 0.93
N ALA A 131 3.22 -27.04 1.43
CA ALA A 131 4.49 -27.76 1.35
C ALA A 131 4.41 -29.12 2.08
N ILE A 132 3.82 -29.17 3.27
CA ILE A 132 3.63 -30.42 4.02
C ILE A 132 2.78 -31.42 3.21
N LYS A 133 1.67 -30.98 2.63
CA LYS A 133 0.82 -31.85 1.77
C LYS A 133 1.59 -32.43 0.58
N LEU A 134 2.47 -31.63 -0.05
CA LEU A 134 3.31 -32.09 -1.14
C LEU A 134 4.32 -33.15 -0.69
N ILE A 135 4.93 -32.97 0.49
CA ILE A 135 5.84 -33.94 1.11
C ILE A 135 5.11 -35.24 1.43
N GLU A 136 3.84 -35.18 1.84
CA GLU A 136 2.97 -36.31 2.10
C GLU A 136 2.47 -37.02 0.82
N GLY A 137 2.84 -36.50 -0.37
CA GLY A 137 2.54 -37.13 -1.65
C GLY A 137 1.22 -36.65 -2.31
N VAL A 138 0.64 -35.57 -1.81
CA VAL A 138 -0.53 -34.98 -2.47
C VAL A 138 -0.12 -34.37 -3.82
N ASP A 139 -0.87 -34.69 -4.88
CA ASP A 139 -0.59 -34.14 -6.21
C ASP A 139 -0.76 -32.60 -6.23
N ILE A 140 0.25 -31.90 -6.69
CA ILE A 140 0.27 -30.44 -6.80
C ILE A 140 -0.95 -29.90 -7.59
N LYS A 141 -1.42 -30.65 -8.58
CA LYS A 141 -2.59 -30.25 -9.38
C LYS A 141 -3.91 -30.28 -8.60
N SER A 142 -3.94 -30.99 -7.48
CA SER A 142 -5.11 -31.04 -6.59
C SER A 142 -5.11 -29.94 -5.53
N LEU A 143 -4.01 -29.20 -5.36
CA LEU A 143 -3.91 -28.11 -4.41
C LEU A 143 -4.43 -26.81 -5.05
N PRO A 144 -5.52 -26.22 -4.52
CA PRO A 144 -6.05 -24.98 -5.06
C PRO A 144 -5.12 -23.80 -4.75
N ILE A 145 -5.10 -22.81 -5.61
CA ILE A 145 -4.53 -21.49 -5.28
C ILE A 145 -5.37 -20.91 -4.14
N GLN A 146 -4.72 -20.56 -3.05
CA GLN A 146 -5.37 -19.95 -1.89
C GLN A 146 -5.07 -18.45 -1.83
N THR A 147 -6.08 -17.66 -1.51
CA THR A 147 -5.97 -16.23 -1.25
C THR A 147 -5.96 -16.00 0.26
N SER A 148 -5.19 -14.99 0.70
CA SER A 148 -5.24 -14.57 2.10
C SER A 148 -6.61 -14.04 2.47
N SER A 149 -7.09 -14.39 3.65
CA SER A 149 -8.34 -13.94 4.25
C SER A 149 -8.13 -12.91 5.36
N GLN A 150 -6.91 -12.85 5.91
CA GLN A 150 -6.57 -11.95 7.00
C GLN A 150 -5.85 -10.71 6.47
N TYR A 151 -6.31 -9.55 6.94
CA TYR A 151 -5.68 -8.27 6.67
C TYR A 151 -5.01 -7.74 7.92
N VAL A 152 -3.92 -7.03 7.73
CA VAL A 152 -3.16 -6.36 8.80
C VAL A 152 -3.21 -4.86 8.55
N VAL A 153 -3.53 -4.11 9.62
CA VAL A 153 -3.44 -2.65 9.63
C VAL A 153 -2.12 -2.27 10.27
N ALA A 154 -1.36 -1.41 9.59
CA ALA A 154 -0.15 -0.82 10.13
C ALA A 154 -0.30 0.70 10.22
N VAL A 155 0.14 1.28 11.33
CA VAL A 155 -0.08 2.68 11.68
C VAL A 155 1.25 3.35 12.05
N ARG A 156 1.51 4.53 11.50
CA ARG A 156 2.58 5.42 11.95
C ARG A 156 1.97 6.64 12.64
N LYS A 157 2.10 6.66 13.97
CA LYS A 157 1.48 7.69 14.81
C LYS A 157 2.00 9.10 14.49
N SER A 158 3.32 9.25 14.34
CA SER A 158 3.91 10.55 14.02
C SER A 158 3.41 11.15 12.69
N ALA A 159 3.11 10.31 11.69
CA ALA A 159 2.57 10.77 10.42
C ALA A 159 1.09 11.15 10.51
N LEU A 160 0.29 10.40 11.29
CA LEU A 160 -1.10 10.79 11.60
C LEU A 160 -1.14 12.14 12.33
N ASP A 161 -0.29 12.31 13.33
CA ASP A 161 -0.21 13.56 14.12
C ASP A 161 0.20 14.76 13.26
N ALA A 162 1.19 14.58 12.39
CA ALA A 162 1.65 15.63 11.48
C ALA A 162 0.55 16.12 10.54
N ARG A 163 -0.40 15.23 10.18
CA ARG A 163 -1.57 15.55 9.34
C ARG A 163 -2.81 15.96 10.13
N ASN A 164 -2.75 15.91 11.47
CA ASN A 164 -3.91 16.10 12.34
C ASN A 164 -5.08 15.15 11.98
N ILE A 165 -4.74 13.90 11.65
CA ILE A 165 -5.70 12.85 11.31
C ILE A 165 -5.81 11.90 12.50
N SER A 166 -7.05 11.56 12.87
CA SER A 166 -7.35 10.51 13.85
C SER A 166 -8.04 9.34 13.16
N ILE A 167 -7.70 8.14 13.58
CA ILE A 167 -8.36 6.90 13.16
C ILE A 167 -9.10 6.29 14.36
N PRO A 168 -10.12 5.45 14.14
CA PRO A 168 -10.79 4.76 15.25
C PRO A 168 -9.81 3.95 16.10
N GLU A 169 -9.97 4.03 17.42
CA GLU A 169 -9.09 3.37 18.40
C GLU A 169 -8.91 1.87 18.16
N VAL A 170 -9.91 1.20 17.59
CA VAL A 170 -9.83 -0.24 17.24
C VAL A 170 -8.70 -0.54 16.25
N PHE A 171 -8.42 0.34 15.29
CA PHE A 171 -7.33 0.16 14.35
C PHE A 171 -5.97 0.39 15.01
N GLU A 172 -5.86 1.38 15.91
CA GLU A 172 -4.63 1.57 16.69
C GLU A 172 -4.37 0.39 17.62
N ALA A 173 -5.38 -0.07 18.33
CA ALA A 173 -5.28 -1.22 19.24
C ALA A 173 -4.85 -2.49 18.48
N TYR A 174 -5.45 -2.73 17.30
CA TYR A 174 -5.09 -3.86 16.45
C TYR A 174 -3.64 -3.76 15.93
N ALA A 175 -3.24 -2.58 15.46
CA ALA A 175 -1.87 -2.36 14.99
C ALA A 175 -0.84 -2.58 16.11
N ARG A 176 -1.14 -2.15 17.35
CA ARG A 176 -0.30 -2.41 18.53
C ARG A 176 -0.21 -3.90 18.84
N ALA A 177 -1.35 -4.59 18.86
CA ALA A 177 -1.42 -6.02 19.16
C ALA A 177 -0.69 -6.89 18.13
N SER A 178 -0.63 -6.44 16.88
CA SER A 178 0.04 -7.14 15.77
C SER A 178 1.48 -6.65 15.49
N ASN A 179 2.07 -5.81 16.37
CA ASN A 179 3.40 -5.20 16.21
C ASN A 179 3.58 -4.37 14.92
N ASN A 180 2.51 -3.75 14.45
CA ASN A 180 2.50 -2.88 13.26
C ASN A 180 2.17 -1.42 13.61
N TYR A 181 2.50 -1.00 14.83
CA TYR A 181 2.35 0.38 15.29
C TYR A 181 3.72 1.03 15.41
N PHE A 182 3.95 2.08 14.62
CA PHE A 182 5.21 2.80 14.53
C PHE A 182 5.06 4.22 15.09
N ASN A 183 6.12 4.70 15.77
CA ASN A 183 6.22 6.07 16.28
C ASN A 183 6.84 7.02 15.25
#